data_6d2be0108160c316a25cb6486209dfc0
#
_entry.id   6d2be0108160c316a25cb6486209dfc0
#
_cell.length_a   1.000
_cell.length_b   1.000
_cell.length_c   1.000
_cell.angle_alpha   90.00
_cell.angle_beta   90.00
_cell.angle_gamma   90.00
#
_symmetry.space_group_name_H-M   'P 1'
#
loop_
_entity.id
_entity.type
_entity.pdbx_description
1 polymer ?
#
loop_
_entity_poly.entity_id
_entity_poly.type
_entity_poly.pdbx_seq_one_letter_code
_entity_poly.pdbx_strand_id
1 'polypeptide(L)'
;DMIRYSVQIAPYFYNSYLAAKIYERNGKQKEAEEQAQSALQSYDESDYFLYHALCDELYFILGCNAPTGGEQRHIVFRETMKDCGRIGYRTKCEIDYEFKNIGSVPVLIKQVVKSCNCMEVSWDTQPVLPGATGHIHVVHKADRKGNFSKMIAVFLHPDSPKIFLSYKGRVY
;
A
#
# COMPACT_ATOMS: atom_id res chain seq x y z
N ASP A 1 11.87 -0.09 -25.57
CA ASP A 1 11.36 -0.35 -24.25
C ASP A 1 9.85 -0.53 -24.32
N MET A 2 9.35 -1.78 -24.18
CA MET A 2 7.93 -2.16 -24.34
C MET A 2 6.97 -1.37 -23.44
N ILE A 3 7.40 -0.98 -22.27
CA ILE A 3 6.57 -0.22 -21.29
C ILE A 3 6.29 1.17 -21.84
N ARG A 4 7.31 1.89 -22.30
CA ARG A 4 7.12 3.22 -22.91
C ARG A 4 6.19 3.16 -24.12
N TYR A 5 6.34 2.11 -24.92
CA TYR A 5 5.49 1.90 -26.10
C TYR A 5 4.03 1.65 -25.73
N SER A 6 3.76 0.81 -24.72
CA SER A 6 2.42 0.52 -24.24
C SER A 6 1.71 1.78 -23.69
N VAL A 7 2.40 2.60 -22.91
CA VAL A 7 1.84 3.83 -22.33
C VAL A 7 1.58 4.89 -23.39
N GLN A 8 2.41 4.98 -24.45
CA GLN A 8 2.19 5.93 -25.56
C GLN A 8 1.00 5.59 -26.43
N ILE A 9 0.72 4.28 -26.66
CA ILE A 9 -0.40 3.83 -27.51
C ILE A 9 -1.74 3.90 -26.77
N ALA A 10 -1.75 3.56 -25.48
CA ALA A 10 -2.96 3.54 -24.67
C ALA A 10 -2.64 3.98 -23.23
N PRO A 11 -2.70 5.28 -22.94
CA PRO A 11 -2.43 5.83 -21.62
C PRO A 11 -3.60 5.58 -20.66
N TYR A 12 -3.97 4.33 -20.47
CA TYR A 12 -4.95 3.94 -19.48
C TYR A 12 -4.33 3.91 -18.09
N PHE A 13 -5.11 4.19 -17.07
CA PHE A 13 -4.71 4.17 -15.65
C PHE A 13 -3.78 2.99 -15.32
N TYR A 14 -4.18 1.78 -15.67
CA TYR A 14 -3.44 0.57 -15.31
C TYR A 14 -2.05 0.46 -15.98
N ASN A 15 -1.92 0.90 -17.23
CA ASN A 15 -0.63 0.89 -17.92
C ASN A 15 0.35 1.87 -17.28
N SER A 16 -0.09 3.07 -16.96
CA SER A 16 0.71 4.09 -16.28
C SER A 16 1.03 3.68 -14.85
N TYR A 17 0.08 3.06 -14.14
CA TYR A 17 0.31 2.47 -12.82
C TYR A 17 1.43 1.41 -12.86
N LEU A 18 1.35 0.43 -13.76
CA LEU A 18 2.39 -0.60 -13.88
C LEU A 18 3.75 0.00 -14.24
N ALA A 19 3.79 0.99 -15.13
CA ALA A 19 5.02 1.68 -15.49
C ALA A 19 5.62 2.40 -14.28
N ALA A 20 4.81 3.11 -13.49
CA ALA A 20 5.26 3.76 -12.25
C ALA A 20 5.91 2.76 -11.29
N LYS A 21 5.26 1.62 -11.03
CA LYS A 21 5.77 0.57 -10.13
C LYS A 21 7.09 -0.05 -10.64
N ILE A 22 7.22 -0.25 -11.95
CA ILE A 22 8.46 -0.81 -12.54
C ILE A 22 9.59 0.22 -12.45
N TYR A 23 9.34 1.49 -12.73
CA TYR A 23 10.36 2.53 -12.61
C TYR A 23 10.80 2.72 -11.15
N GLU A 24 9.88 2.72 -10.20
CA GLU A 24 10.19 2.76 -8.76
C GLU A 24 11.13 1.61 -8.36
N ARG A 25 10.79 0.36 -8.72
CA ARG A 25 11.63 -0.82 -8.42
C ARG A 25 13.02 -0.78 -9.06
N ASN A 26 13.17 -0.08 -10.17
CA ASN A 26 14.44 0.11 -10.87
C ASN A 26 15.21 1.36 -10.38
N GLY A 27 14.75 2.04 -9.33
CA GLY A 27 15.39 3.24 -8.77
C GLY A 27 15.28 4.47 -9.67
N LYS A 28 14.38 4.47 -10.66
CA LYS A 28 14.12 5.58 -11.58
C LYS A 28 12.99 6.45 -11.04
N GLN A 29 13.28 7.19 -9.96
CA GLN A 29 12.27 7.91 -9.19
C GLN A 29 11.52 8.96 -10.03
N LYS A 30 12.22 9.72 -10.87
CA LYS A 30 11.60 10.78 -11.68
C LYS A 30 10.60 10.21 -12.70
N GLU A 31 11.00 9.16 -13.41
CA GLU A 31 10.12 8.47 -14.36
C GLU A 31 8.95 7.78 -13.65
N ALA A 32 9.16 7.28 -12.44
CA ALA A 32 8.10 6.70 -11.62
C ALA A 32 7.04 7.76 -11.24
N GLU A 33 7.48 8.94 -10.81
CA GLU A 33 6.59 10.07 -10.47
C GLU A 33 5.80 10.58 -11.69
N GLU A 34 6.45 10.73 -12.85
CA GLU A 34 5.79 11.14 -14.10
C GLU A 34 4.67 10.16 -14.49
N GLN A 35 4.93 8.85 -14.37
CA GLN A 35 3.94 7.82 -14.69
C GLN A 35 2.84 7.74 -13.61
N ALA A 36 3.16 7.96 -12.35
CA ALA A 36 2.17 8.00 -11.27
C ALA A 36 1.20 9.19 -11.45
N GLN A 37 1.70 10.36 -11.81
CA GLN A 37 0.87 11.53 -12.13
C GLN A 37 -0.04 11.26 -13.34
N SER A 38 0.50 10.66 -14.40
CA SER A 38 -0.26 10.29 -15.60
C SER A 38 -1.38 9.31 -15.28
N ALA A 39 -1.11 8.32 -14.43
CA ALA A 39 -2.14 7.36 -14.00
C ALA A 39 -3.26 8.07 -13.24
N LEU A 40 -2.94 8.89 -12.25
CA LEU A 40 -3.94 9.61 -11.46
C LEU A 40 -4.76 10.61 -12.29
N GLN A 41 -4.18 11.23 -13.32
CA GLN A 41 -4.91 12.09 -14.25
C GLN A 41 -5.90 11.33 -15.16
N SER A 42 -5.61 10.07 -15.46
CA SER A 42 -6.48 9.19 -16.25
C SER A 42 -7.47 8.39 -15.40
N TYR A 43 -7.46 8.57 -14.08
CA TYR A 43 -8.37 7.89 -13.15
C TYR A 43 -9.78 8.50 -13.27
N ASP A 44 -10.79 7.64 -13.49
CA ASP A 44 -12.19 7.99 -13.45
C ASP A 44 -12.83 7.48 -12.16
N GLU A 45 -13.63 8.32 -11.49
CA GLU A 45 -14.33 7.94 -10.26
C GLU A 45 -15.29 6.75 -10.45
N SER A 46 -15.75 6.49 -11.69
CA SER A 46 -16.53 5.28 -12.02
C SER A 46 -15.74 3.98 -11.80
N ASP A 47 -14.40 4.03 -11.85
CA ASP A 47 -13.50 2.91 -11.62
C ASP A 47 -13.11 2.73 -10.14
N TYR A 48 -13.74 3.49 -9.23
CA TYR A 48 -13.42 3.55 -7.80
C TYR A 48 -13.21 2.17 -7.15
N PHE A 49 -14.12 1.22 -7.38
CA PHE A 49 -14.03 -0.10 -6.79
C PHE A 49 -12.87 -0.94 -7.32
N LEU A 50 -12.44 -0.68 -8.56
CA LEU A 50 -11.40 -1.48 -9.21
C LEU A 50 -9.99 -0.97 -8.90
N TYR A 51 -9.79 0.34 -8.86
CA TYR A 51 -8.46 0.93 -8.84
C TYR A 51 -8.15 1.80 -7.61
N HIS A 52 -9.11 2.00 -6.71
CA HIS A 52 -8.91 2.88 -5.55
C HIS A 52 -7.69 2.47 -4.68
N ALA A 53 -7.52 1.17 -4.42
CA ALA A 53 -6.37 0.66 -3.68
C ALA A 53 -5.03 0.92 -4.40
N LEU A 54 -5.04 0.92 -5.74
CA LEU A 54 -3.84 1.17 -6.54
C LEU A 54 -3.46 2.65 -6.53
N CYS A 55 -4.43 3.55 -6.36
CA CYS A 55 -4.15 4.98 -6.20
C CYS A 55 -3.29 5.27 -4.96
N ASP A 56 -3.48 4.52 -3.87
CA ASP A 56 -2.66 4.69 -2.66
C ASP A 56 -1.18 4.39 -2.93
N GLU A 57 -0.89 3.39 -3.74
CA GLU A 57 0.47 3.05 -4.15
C GLU A 57 1.11 4.15 -5.02
N LEU A 58 0.31 4.79 -5.90
CA LEU A 58 0.77 5.93 -6.69
C LEU A 58 1.05 7.16 -5.81
N TYR A 59 0.18 7.45 -4.84
CA TYR A 59 0.42 8.51 -3.85
C TYR A 59 1.66 8.25 -3.01
N PHE A 60 1.99 6.99 -2.72
CA PHE A 60 3.23 6.64 -2.05
C PHE A 60 4.47 7.02 -2.89
N ILE A 61 4.45 6.73 -4.19
CA ILE A 61 5.53 7.09 -5.13
C ILE A 61 5.72 8.60 -5.20
N LEU A 62 4.60 9.34 -5.31
CA LEU A 62 4.62 10.81 -5.40
C LEU A 62 5.02 11.50 -4.08
N GLY A 63 4.70 10.88 -2.93
CA GLY A 63 5.00 11.47 -1.62
C GLY A 63 4.37 12.85 -1.45
N CYS A 64 5.20 13.86 -1.11
CA CYS A 64 4.74 15.26 -0.92
C CYS A 64 4.31 15.95 -2.22
N ASN A 65 4.58 15.36 -3.39
CA ASN A 65 4.15 15.85 -4.70
C ASN A 65 2.77 15.30 -5.11
N ALA A 66 2.08 14.59 -4.21
CA ALA A 66 0.74 14.08 -4.49
C ALA A 66 -0.24 15.24 -4.69
N PRO A 67 -1.16 15.13 -5.69
CA PRO A 67 -2.15 16.18 -5.92
C PRO A 67 -3.04 16.36 -4.68
N THR A 68 -3.21 17.59 -4.24
CA THR A 68 -4.08 17.99 -3.14
C THR A 68 -5.52 18.09 -3.64
N GLY A 69 -6.16 16.96 -3.85
CA GLY A 69 -7.56 16.92 -4.28
C GLY A 69 -8.23 15.65 -3.79
N GLY A 70 -9.16 15.76 -2.89
CA GLY A 70 -9.89 14.64 -2.33
C GLY A 70 -9.78 14.53 -0.80
N GLU A 71 -10.35 13.51 -0.21
CA GLU A 71 -10.31 13.26 1.24
C GLU A 71 -8.90 13.45 1.80
N GLN A 72 -8.80 14.13 2.93
CA GLN A 72 -7.54 14.49 3.58
C GLN A 72 -6.78 13.22 4.03
N ARG A 73 -6.03 12.62 3.10
CA ARG A 73 -5.19 11.44 3.39
C ARG A 73 -3.94 11.91 4.13
N HIS A 74 -3.73 11.36 5.29
CA HIS A 74 -2.53 11.65 6.08
C HIS A 74 -1.40 10.69 5.77
N ILE A 75 -1.73 9.42 5.42
CA ILE A 75 -0.74 8.40 5.08
C ILE A 75 -1.13 7.64 3.82
N VAL A 76 -0.12 7.13 3.13
CA VAL A 76 -0.26 6.19 2.01
C VAL A 76 0.65 4.99 2.22
N PHE A 77 0.18 3.81 1.85
CA PHE A 77 0.95 2.57 1.93
C PHE A 77 1.61 2.26 0.59
N ARG A 78 2.83 1.75 0.64
CA ARG A 78 3.54 1.25 -0.56
C ARG A 78 2.77 0.12 -1.24
N GLU A 79 2.19 -0.77 -0.44
CA GLU A 79 1.32 -1.87 -0.88
C GLU A 79 0.30 -2.15 0.22
N THR A 80 -0.96 -2.24 -0.13
CA THR A 80 -2.05 -2.56 0.82
C THR A 80 -2.39 -4.04 0.84
N MET A 81 -1.88 -4.80 -0.16
CA MET A 81 -2.07 -6.25 -0.28
C MET A 81 -0.72 -6.95 -0.46
N LYS A 82 -0.46 -7.97 0.35
CA LYS A 82 0.75 -8.79 0.28
C LYS A 82 0.42 -10.24 -0.05
N ASP A 83 1.31 -10.91 -0.77
CA ASP A 83 1.20 -12.34 -1.04
C ASP A 83 2.37 -13.09 -0.36
N CYS A 84 2.04 -13.92 0.64
CA CYS A 84 3.01 -14.76 1.34
C CYS A 84 3.44 -15.97 0.51
N GLY A 85 2.82 -16.21 -0.65
CA GLY A 85 3.10 -17.37 -1.46
C GLY A 85 2.76 -18.69 -0.75
N ARG A 86 3.67 -19.67 -0.87
CA ARG A 86 3.54 -20.99 -0.23
C ARG A 86 4.42 -21.06 1.01
N ILE A 87 3.81 -21.30 2.17
CA ILE A 87 4.50 -21.38 3.45
C ILE A 87 4.30 -22.76 4.10
N GLY A 88 5.26 -23.20 4.89
CA GLY A 88 5.22 -24.50 5.57
C GLY A 88 4.23 -24.53 6.74
N TYR A 89 3.59 -25.68 6.99
CA TYR A 89 2.76 -25.88 8.17
C TYR A 89 3.59 -25.69 9.46
N ARG A 90 3.04 -24.98 10.45
CA ARG A 90 3.69 -24.59 11.71
C ARG A 90 4.92 -23.67 11.56
N THR A 91 5.08 -23.03 10.43
CA THR A 91 6.07 -21.95 10.26
C THR A 91 5.44 -20.58 10.49
N LYS A 92 6.27 -19.53 10.49
CA LYS A 92 5.82 -18.14 10.55
C LYS A 92 6.08 -17.48 9.20
N CYS A 93 5.19 -16.58 8.81
CA CYS A 93 5.39 -15.66 7.70
C CYS A 93 5.40 -14.23 8.24
N GLU A 94 6.47 -13.51 7.96
CA GLU A 94 6.63 -12.11 8.35
C GLU A 94 6.25 -11.22 7.18
N ILE A 95 5.43 -10.23 7.45
CA ILE A 95 4.90 -9.28 6.47
C ILE A 95 5.13 -7.89 7.03
N ASP A 96 5.78 -7.04 6.26
CA ASP A 96 6.02 -5.65 6.61
C ASP A 96 5.23 -4.74 5.67
N TYR A 97 4.43 -3.83 6.25
CA TYR A 97 3.72 -2.79 5.52
C TYR A 97 4.39 -1.46 5.81
N GLU A 98 5.01 -0.91 4.78
CA GLU A 98 5.61 0.41 4.80
C GLU A 98 4.58 1.46 4.40
N PHE A 99 4.49 2.55 5.18
CA PHE A 99 3.65 3.70 4.86
C PHE A 99 4.45 5.00 4.96
N LYS A 100 4.00 6.03 4.26
CA LYS A 100 4.58 7.38 4.28
C LYS A 100 3.54 8.37 4.77
N ASN A 101 3.94 9.27 5.67
CA ASN A 101 3.12 10.41 6.04
C ASN A 101 3.22 11.48 4.94
N ILE A 102 2.15 11.65 4.17
CA ILE A 102 2.05 12.67 3.12
C ILE A 102 1.28 13.92 3.57
N GLY A 103 0.83 13.94 4.83
CA GLY A 103 0.17 15.08 5.44
C GLY A 103 1.17 16.14 5.93
N SER A 104 0.63 17.24 6.45
CA SER A 104 1.40 18.36 7.01
C SER A 104 1.61 18.29 8.52
N VAL A 105 1.02 17.29 9.19
CA VAL A 105 1.10 17.09 10.65
C VAL A 105 1.65 15.70 10.98
N PRO A 106 2.30 15.52 12.14
CA PRO A 106 2.71 14.20 12.59
C PRO A 106 1.52 13.26 12.74
N VAL A 107 1.69 12.00 12.32
CA VAL A 107 0.66 10.96 12.39
C VAL A 107 1.09 9.87 13.35
N LEU A 108 0.16 9.44 14.21
CA LEU A 108 0.33 8.33 15.13
C LEU A 108 -0.66 7.23 14.82
N ILE A 109 -0.19 5.98 14.73
CA ILE A 109 -1.09 4.82 14.69
C ILE A 109 -1.66 4.62 16.10
N LYS A 110 -2.96 4.86 16.23
CA LYS A 110 -3.70 4.74 17.48
C LYS A 110 -3.95 3.27 17.84
N GLN A 111 -4.32 2.47 16.83
CA GLN A 111 -4.69 1.08 17.02
C GLN A 111 -4.60 0.31 15.71
N VAL A 112 -4.24 -0.97 15.80
CA VAL A 112 -4.39 -1.94 14.72
C VAL A 112 -5.27 -3.08 15.20
N VAL A 113 -6.38 -3.31 14.49
CA VAL A 113 -7.32 -4.40 14.77
C VAL A 113 -7.09 -5.54 13.81
N LYS A 114 -6.87 -6.73 14.33
CA LYS A 114 -6.59 -7.94 13.57
C LYS A 114 -7.83 -8.82 13.41
N SER A 115 -7.97 -9.48 12.26
CA SER A 115 -9.13 -10.34 11.94
C SER A 115 -9.08 -11.72 12.60
N CYS A 116 -7.93 -12.15 13.16
CA CYS A 116 -7.80 -13.43 13.88
C CYS A 116 -6.67 -13.39 14.92
N ASN A 117 -6.67 -14.38 15.83
CA ASN A 117 -5.58 -14.62 16.77
C ASN A 117 -4.38 -15.36 16.16
N CYS A 118 -4.47 -15.74 14.89
CA CYS A 118 -3.39 -16.39 14.13
C CYS A 118 -2.27 -15.44 13.70
N MET A 119 -2.35 -14.17 14.10
CA MET A 119 -1.35 -13.17 13.79
C MET A 119 -0.95 -12.37 15.03
N GLU A 120 0.31 -11.98 15.07
CA GLU A 120 0.86 -10.96 15.95
C GLU A 120 1.11 -9.71 15.12
N VAL A 121 0.80 -8.53 15.66
CA VAL A 121 0.96 -7.25 14.95
C VAL A 121 1.68 -6.28 15.86
N SER A 122 2.70 -5.63 15.32
CA SER A 122 3.43 -4.51 15.96
C SER A 122 3.57 -3.36 14.97
N TRP A 123 3.75 -2.15 15.46
CA TRP A 123 3.89 -0.95 14.64
C TRP A 123 4.71 0.11 15.35
N ASP A 124 5.14 1.12 14.60
CA ASP A 124 5.85 2.27 15.16
C ASP A 124 4.93 3.03 16.13
N THR A 125 5.33 3.10 17.39
CA THR A 125 4.58 3.76 18.47
C THR A 125 4.91 5.25 18.61
N GLN A 126 5.90 5.74 17.88
CA GLN A 126 6.25 7.15 17.81
C GLN A 126 5.50 7.85 16.68
N PRO A 127 5.20 9.15 16.81
CA PRO A 127 4.61 9.91 15.72
C PRO A 127 5.51 9.93 14.48
N VAL A 128 4.95 9.60 13.34
CA VAL A 128 5.62 9.68 12.04
C VAL A 128 5.49 11.10 11.51
N LEU A 129 6.60 11.79 11.36
CA LEU A 129 6.66 13.18 10.92
C LEU A 129 6.25 13.33 9.44
N PRO A 130 5.81 14.52 8.98
CA PRO A 130 5.56 14.80 7.57
C PRO A 130 6.75 14.39 6.69
N GLY A 131 6.47 13.65 5.62
CA GLY A 131 7.47 13.11 4.70
C GLY A 131 8.23 11.87 5.20
N ALA A 132 8.10 11.50 6.47
CA ALA A 132 8.75 10.32 7.04
C ALA A 132 7.97 9.04 6.75
N THR A 133 8.65 7.91 6.88
CA THR A 133 8.14 6.55 6.68
C THR A 133 7.93 5.86 8.03
N GLY A 134 6.88 5.05 8.13
CA GLY A 134 6.59 4.19 9.26
C GLY A 134 6.25 2.76 8.81
N HIS A 135 6.21 1.83 9.77
CA HIS A 135 6.05 0.41 9.50
C HIS A 135 4.97 -0.23 10.37
N ILE A 136 4.27 -1.21 9.80
CA ILE A 136 3.42 -2.16 10.51
C ILE A 136 3.92 -3.55 10.20
N HIS A 137 4.38 -4.26 11.21
CA HIS A 137 4.91 -5.61 11.08
C HIS A 137 3.88 -6.64 11.53
N VAL A 138 3.62 -7.65 10.70
CA VAL A 138 2.67 -8.73 10.94
C VAL A 138 3.39 -10.06 10.89
N VAL A 139 3.24 -10.87 11.93
CA VAL A 139 3.72 -12.26 11.97
C VAL A 139 2.55 -13.20 11.91
N HIS A 140 2.35 -13.87 10.79
CA HIS A 140 1.31 -14.88 10.61
C HIS A 140 1.81 -16.26 11.05
N LYS A 141 1.02 -16.94 11.91
CA LYS A 141 1.28 -18.32 12.33
C LYS A 141 0.51 -19.28 11.44
N ALA A 142 1.23 -20.12 10.68
CA ALA A 142 0.67 -21.08 9.74
C ALA A 142 0.15 -22.35 10.47
N ASP A 143 -0.90 -22.21 11.28
CA ASP A 143 -1.45 -23.25 12.14
C ASP A 143 -2.50 -24.13 11.47
N ARG A 144 -2.92 -23.82 10.25
CA ARG A 144 -3.91 -24.56 9.46
C ARG A 144 -3.46 -24.66 8.01
N LYS A 145 -3.54 -25.88 7.44
CA LYS A 145 -3.27 -26.14 6.00
C LYS A 145 -4.38 -25.56 5.12
N GLY A 146 -4.01 -25.15 3.92
CA GLY A 146 -4.92 -24.60 2.91
C GLY A 146 -4.66 -23.14 2.58
N ASN A 147 -5.53 -22.57 1.77
CA ASN A 147 -5.45 -21.15 1.41
C ASN A 147 -5.91 -20.29 2.59
N PHE A 148 -5.28 -19.15 2.75
CA PHE A 148 -5.71 -18.14 3.72
C PHE A 148 -5.71 -16.74 3.08
N SER A 149 -6.63 -15.91 3.57
CA SER A 149 -6.65 -14.47 3.34
C SER A 149 -6.98 -13.80 4.66
N LYS A 150 -6.21 -12.81 5.04
CA LYS A 150 -6.31 -12.12 6.32
C LYS A 150 -6.28 -10.62 6.11
N MET A 151 -6.87 -9.90 7.07
CA MET A 151 -6.99 -8.46 7.03
C MET A 151 -6.70 -7.86 8.40
N ILE A 152 -6.12 -6.67 8.41
CA ILE A 152 -5.99 -5.80 9.57
C ILE A 152 -6.60 -4.44 9.25
N ALA A 153 -7.17 -3.78 10.26
CA ALA A 153 -7.68 -2.43 10.16
C ALA A 153 -6.80 -1.48 10.99
N VAL A 154 -6.27 -0.46 10.35
CA VAL A 154 -5.39 0.56 10.94
C VAL A 154 -6.19 1.80 11.26
N PHE A 155 -6.04 2.32 12.48
CA PHE A 155 -6.67 3.53 12.98
C PHE A 155 -5.60 4.55 13.32
N LEU A 156 -5.74 5.75 12.81
CA LEU A 156 -4.81 6.85 13.05
C LEU A 156 -5.36 7.83 14.10
N HIS A 157 -4.46 8.68 14.59
CA HIS A 157 -4.81 9.88 15.35
C HIS A 157 -4.09 11.08 14.69
N PRO A 158 -4.76 12.19 14.39
CA PRO A 158 -6.17 12.50 14.64
C PRO A 158 -7.13 11.58 13.86
N ASP A 159 -8.39 11.53 14.23
CA ASP A 159 -9.40 10.63 13.69
C ASP A 159 -9.50 10.74 12.17
N SER A 160 -9.20 9.63 11.52
CA SER A 160 -9.22 9.46 10.07
C SER A 160 -9.98 8.19 9.69
N PRO A 161 -10.40 8.04 8.44
CA PRO A 161 -11.00 6.80 7.96
C PRO A 161 -10.12 5.59 8.26
N LYS A 162 -10.75 4.43 8.47
CA LYS A 162 -10.06 3.16 8.66
C LYS A 162 -9.32 2.79 7.39
N ILE A 163 -8.08 2.33 7.55
CA ILE A 163 -7.29 1.81 6.44
C ILE A 163 -7.22 0.30 6.59
N PHE A 164 -7.55 -0.43 5.51
CA PHE A 164 -7.50 -1.88 5.51
C PHE A 164 -6.27 -2.36 4.77
N LEU A 165 -5.49 -3.23 5.44
CA LEU A 165 -4.36 -3.94 4.84
C LEU A 165 -4.68 -5.43 4.82
N SER A 166 -4.28 -6.13 3.77
CA SER A 166 -4.58 -7.55 3.61
C SER A 166 -3.37 -8.33 3.12
N TYR A 167 -3.35 -9.62 3.48
CA TYR A 167 -2.38 -10.55 2.93
C TYR A 167 -3.00 -11.93 2.72
N LYS A 168 -2.47 -12.68 1.78
CA LYS A 168 -2.93 -14.00 1.41
C LYS A 168 -1.75 -14.96 1.23
N GLY A 169 -2.04 -16.25 1.19
CA GLY A 169 -1.05 -17.29 0.93
C GLY A 169 -1.64 -18.68 1.03
N ARG A 170 -0.79 -19.70 0.97
CA ARG A 170 -1.17 -21.11 1.09
C ARG A 170 -0.22 -21.87 2.00
N VAL A 171 -0.77 -22.54 3.00
CA VAL A 171 -0.04 -23.47 3.90
C VAL A 171 -0.11 -24.89 3.34
N TYR A 172 1.01 -25.60 3.22
CA TYR A 172 1.12 -26.97 2.72
C TYR A 172 1.62 -27.96 3.78
#